data_cb76bbada949021e8b34309921b372e2
#
_entry.id   cb76bbada949021e8b34309921b372e2
#
_cell.length_a   1.000
_cell.length_b   1.000
_cell.length_c   1.000
_cell.angle_alpha   90.00
_cell.angle_beta   90.00
_cell.angle_gamma   90.00
#
_symmetry.space_group_name_H-M   'P 1'
#
loop_
_entity.id
_entity.type
_entity.pdbx_description
1 polymer ?
#
loop_
_entity_poly.entity_id
_entity_poly.type
_entity_poly.pdbx_seq_one_letter_code
_entity_poly.pdbx_strand_id
1 'polypeptide(L)'
;MNSVLISLSVTAAFFVVAAVLGFRLGRSPKPYPKLLLSVHALMFFAIAYGIGACLDKLSKTATDASITKVVLLVALGLLWANLVSGIVMICLKKKNRGWILAHKLVMFAMAISFVAAGVFMAMKW
;
A
#
# COMPACT_ATOMS: atom_id res chain seq x y z
N MET A 1 -4.69 7.03 -20.34
CA MET A 1 -5.36 5.93 -19.62
C MET A 1 -4.43 4.72 -19.45
N ASN A 2 -3.83 4.21 -20.53
CA ASN A 2 -2.92 3.06 -20.43
C ASN A 2 -1.73 3.30 -19.52
N SER A 3 -1.13 4.50 -19.54
CA SER A 3 0.02 4.83 -18.68
C SER A 3 -0.35 4.84 -17.20
N VAL A 4 -1.59 5.23 -16.85
CA VAL A 4 -2.09 5.20 -15.47
C VAL A 4 -2.30 3.74 -15.04
N LEU A 5 -2.89 2.93 -15.89
CA LEU A 5 -3.11 1.51 -15.60
C LEU A 5 -1.78 0.76 -15.40
N ILE A 6 -0.78 1.06 -16.22
CA ILE A 6 0.56 0.49 -16.06
C ILE A 6 1.15 0.91 -14.70
N SER A 7 1.07 2.20 -14.35
CA SER A 7 1.56 2.69 -13.06
C SER A 7 0.84 2.04 -11.88
N LEU A 8 -0.48 1.88 -11.99
CA LEU A 8 -1.26 1.20 -10.96
C LEU A 8 -0.86 -0.28 -10.83
N SER A 9 -0.67 -0.96 -11.95
CA SER A 9 -0.25 -2.37 -11.95
C SER A 9 1.13 -2.56 -11.33
N VAL A 10 2.08 -1.69 -11.65
CA VAL A 10 3.43 -1.71 -11.05
C VAL A 10 3.35 -1.43 -9.54
N THR A 11 2.55 -0.46 -9.13
CA THR A 11 2.33 -0.13 -7.73
C THR A 11 1.71 -1.31 -6.97
N ALA A 12 0.73 -1.98 -7.58
CA ALA A 12 0.11 -3.17 -7.01
C ALA A 12 1.12 -4.32 -6.88
N ALA A 13 2.04 -4.48 -7.83
CA ALA A 13 3.11 -5.48 -7.75
C ALA A 13 4.03 -5.20 -6.55
N PHE A 14 4.43 -3.96 -6.33
CA PHE A 14 5.20 -3.58 -5.13
C PHE A 14 4.41 -3.85 -3.85
N PHE A 15 3.12 -3.58 -3.86
CA PHE A 15 2.26 -3.89 -2.72
C PHE A 15 2.24 -5.39 -2.41
N VAL A 16 2.13 -6.25 -3.41
CA VAL A 16 2.17 -7.71 -3.23
C VAL A 16 3.50 -8.15 -2.64
N VAL A 17 4.61 -7.62 -3.13
CA VAL A 17 5.95 -7.89 -2.58
C VAL A 17 6.01 -7.44 -1.11
N ALA A 18 5.51 -6.25 -0.80
CA ALA A 18 5.46 -5.75 0.57
C ALA A 18 4.63 -6.66 1.48
N ALA A 19 3.49 -7.17 1.00
CA ALA A 19 2.63 -8.08 1.74
C ALA A 19 3.34 -9.41 2.05
N VAL A 20 4.01 -9.99 1.06
CA VAL A 20 4.79 -11.23 1.24
C VAL A 20 5.90 -11.04 2.28
N LEU A 21 6.64 -9.94 2.18
CA LEU A 21 7.70 -9.61 3.14
C LEU A 21 7.11 -9.37 4.54
N GLY A 22 5.96 -8.71 4.63
CA GLY A 22 5.26 -8.50 5.89
C GLY A 22 4.81 -9.80 6.55
N PHE A 23 4.29 -10.74 5.78
CA PHE A 23 3.93 -12.07 6.31
C PHE A 23 5.17 -12.83 6.82
N ARG A 24 6.29 -12.75 6.12
CA ARG A 24 7.56 -13.33 6.58
C ARG A 24 8.04 -12.69 7.88
N LEU A 25 7.97 -11.36 7.97
CA LEU A 25 8.31 -10.64 9.21
C LEU A 25 7.40 -11.03 10.36
N GLY A 26 6.10 -11.21 10.10
CA GLY A 26 5.14 -11.64 11.11
C GLY A 26 5.43 -13.03 11.70
N ARG A 27 6.08 -13.88 10.92
CA ARG A 27 6.50 -15.22 11.37
C ARG A 27 7.90 -15.25 12.01
N SER A 28 8.66 -14.17 11.85
CA SER A 28 10.02 -14.08 12.41
C SER A 28 9.97 -13.69 13.88
N PRO A 29 10.89 -14.22 14.71
CA PRO A 29 11.00 -13.77 16.10
C PRO A 29 11.57 -12.36 16.16
N LYS A 30 11.27 -11.65 17.26
CA LYS A 30 11.95 -10.38 17.57
C LYS A 30 13.32 -10.63 18.19
N PRO A 31 14.33 -9.79 17.89
CA PRO A 31 14.28 -8.67 16.94
C PRO A 31 14.13 -9.13 15.50
N TYR A 32 13.40 -8.35 14.70
CA TYR A 32 13.18 -8.69 13.30
C TYR A 32 14.48 -8.68 12.49
N PRO A 33 14.63 -9.56 11.46
CA PRO A 33 15.78 -9.50 10.57
C PRO A 33 15.92 -8.13 9.92
N LYS A 34 17.08 -7.48 10.09
CA LYS A 34 17.28 -6.09 9.64
C LYS A 34 17.10 -5.92 8.13
N LEU A 35 17.63 -6.85 7.34
CA LEU A 35 17.52 -6.78 5.89
C LEU A 35 16.07 -6.89 5.43
N LEU A 36 15.34 -7.87 5.95
CA LEU A 36 13.95 -8.12 5.61
C LEU A 36 13.07 -6.91 6.01
N LEU A 37 13.30 -6.38 7.20
CA LEU A 37 12.59 -5.20 7.68
C LEU A 37 12.88 -3.97 6.83
N SER A 38 14.15 -3.76 6.46
CA SER A 38 14.56 -2.63 5.63
C SER A 38 13.93 -2.68 4.23
N VAL A 39 13.93 -3.86 3.60
CA VAL A 39 13.32 -4.03 2.27
C VAL A 39 11.81 -3.82 2.36
N HIS A 40 11.16 -4.35 3.40
CA HIS A 40 9.73 -4.14 3.63
C HIS A 40 9.40 -2.65 3.82
N ALA A 41 10.20 -1.93 4.59
CA ALA A 41 10.03 -0.49 4.80
C ALA A 41 10.26 0.32 3.51
N LEU A 42 11.23 -0.07 2.68
CA LEU A 42 11.46 0.59 1.38
C LEU A 42 10.27 0.45 0.43
N MET A 43 9.50 -0.63 0.55
CA MET A 43 8.29 -0.81 -0.26
C MET A 43 7.24 0.27 0.04
N PHE A 44 7.20 0.83 1.27
CA PHE A 44 6.35 1.97 1.58
C PHE A 44 6.60 3.15 0.63
N PHE A 45 7.85 3.52 0.45
CA PHE A 45 8.22 4.64 -0.41
C PHE A 45 7.93 4.35 -1.88
N ALA A 46 8.17 3.12 -2.33
CA ALA A 46 7.86 2.71 -3.70
C ALA A 46 6.35 2.77 -3.98
N ILE A 47 5.53 2.29 -3.04
CA ILE A 47 4.06 2.33 -3.16
C ILE A 47 3.56 3.78 -3.09
N ALA A 48 4.08 4.59 -2.17
CA ALA A 48 3.71 6.00 -2.05
C ALA A 48 4.02 6.77 -3.34
N TYR A 49 5.20 6.55 -3.90
CA TYR A 49 5.58 7.14 -5.19
C TYR A 49 4.64 6.68 -6.32
N GLY A 50 4.34 5.39 -6.37
CA GLY A 50 3.44 4.83 -7.38
C GLY A 50 2.04 5.41 -7.32
N ILE A 51 1.46 5.55 -6.13
CA ILE A 51 0.14 6.18 -5.94
C ILE A 51 0.19 7.65 -6.37
N GLY A 52 1.22 8.37 -5.96
CA GLY A 52 1.43 9.76 -6.36
C GLY A 52 1.54 9.92 -7.88
N ALA A 53 2.28 9.04 -8.55
CA ALA A 53 2.41 9.03 -10.00
C ALA A 53 1.06 8.75 -10.69
N CYS A 54 0.25 7.83 -10.15
CA CYS A 54 -1.09 7.58 -10.66
C CYS A 54 -1.98 8.81 -10.54
N LEU A 55 -1.97 9.47 -9.38
CA LEU A 55 -2.74 10.69 -9.14
C LEU A 55 -2.32 11.83 -10.07
N ASP A 56 -1.01 12.04 -10.24
CA ASP A 56 -0.49 13.06 -11.16
C ASP A 56 -0.93 12.81 -12.60
N LYS A 57 -0.82 11.58 -13.07
CA LYS A 57 -1.26 11.20 -14.42
C LYS A 57 -2.77 11.37 -14.60
N LEU A 58 -3.57 10.99 -13.60
CA LEU A 58 -5.02 11.16 -13.64
C LEU A 58 -5.42 12.63 -13.68
N SER A 59 -4.68 13.50 -12.97
CA SER A 59 -4.96 14.93 -12.98
C SER A 59 -4.72 15.58 -14.35
N LYS A 60 -3.84 14.99 -15.14
CA LYS A 60 -3.48 15.46 -16.50
C LYS A 60 -4.32 14.88 -17.61
N THR A 61 -5.14 13.87 -17.32
CA THR A 61 -6.04 13.28 -18.34
C THR A 61 -7.30 14.10 -18.49
N ALA A 62 -7.85 14.11 -19.68
CA ALA A 62 -9.13 14.77 -19.96
C ALA A 62 -10.35 14.00 -19.39
N THR A 63 -10.12 12.77 -18.91
CA THR A 63 -11.17 11.92 -18.36
C THR A 63 -11.47 12.34 -16.92
N ASP A 64 -12.74 12.53 -16.61
CA ASP A 64 -13.18 12.75 -15.23
C ASP A 64 -13.17 11.39 -14.50
N ALA A 65 -12.11 11.15 -13.76
CA ALA A 65 -11.91 9.95 -12.96
C ALA A 65 -11.95 10.29 -11.47
N SER A 66 -12.93 11.09 -11.05
CA SER A 66 -13.02 11.61 -9.69
C SER A 66 -13.12 10.51 -8.63
N ILE A 67 -13.88 9.45 -8.90
CA ILE A 67 -14.02 8.31 -7.98
C ILE A 67 -12.68 7.58 -7.85
N THR A 68 -11.99 7.32 -8.96
CA THR A 68 -10.65 6.69 -8.93
C THR A 68 -9.66 7.53 -8.11
N LYS A 69 -9.68 8.85 -8.28
CA LYS A 69 -8.82 9.76 -7.49
C LYS A 69 -9.11 9.66 -5.99
N VAL A 70 -10.38 9.64 -5.61
CA VAL A 70 -10.79 9.49 -4.20
C VAL A 70 -10.31 8.15 -3.65
N VAL A 71 -10.50 7.07 -4.38
CA VAL A 71 -10.04 5.73 -3.96
C VAL A 71 -8.52 5.68 -3.78
N LEU A 72 -7.76 6.30 -4.69
CA LEU A 72 -6.30 6.37 -4.56
C LEU A 72 -5.85 7.23 -3.37
N LEU A 73 -6.58 8.32 -3.08
CA LEU A 73 -6.32 9.13 -1.87
C LEU A 73 -6.61 8.34 -0.60
N VAL A 74 -7.67 7.54 -0.59
CA VAL A 74 -7.97 6.63 0.53
C VAL A 74 -6.84 5.60 0.68
N ALA A 75 -6.37 5.02 -0.42
CA ALA A 75 -5.23 4.08 -0.40
C ALA A 75 -3.98 4.74 0.17
N LEU A 76 -3.70 5.99 -0.17
CA LEU A 76 -2.57 6.74 0.37
C LEU A 76 -2.71 6.96 1.88
N GLY A 77 -3.89 7.32 2.35
CA GLY A 77 -4.18 7.43 3.79
C GLY A 77 -3.99 6.12 4.54
N LEU A 78 -4.48 5.02 3.96
CA LEU A 78 -4.28 3.68 4.51
C LEU A 78 -2.79 3.29 4.53
N LEU A 79 -2.02 3.70 3.54
CA LEU A 79 -0.58 3.47 3.51
C LEU A 79 0.13 4.16 4.69
N TRP A 80 -0.25 5.40 5.00
CA TRP A 80 0.26 6.10 6.18
C TRP A 80 -0.15 5.42 7.48
N ALA A 81 -1.39 4.96 7.60
CA ALA A 81 -1.84 4.18 8.75
C ALA A 81 -1.04 2.88 8.90
N ASN A 82 -0.72 2.24 7.79
CA ASN A 82 0.11 1.05 7.75
C ASN A 82 1.54 1.34 8.24
N LEU A 83 2.11 2.46 7.84
CA LEU A 83 3.43 2.91 8.31
C LEU A 83 3.43 3.12 9.82
N VAL A 84 2.44 3.85 10.35
CA VAL A 84 2.33 4.14 11.78
C VAL A 84 2.20 2.85 12.57
N SER A 85 1.30 1.94 12.17
CA SER A 85 1.12 0.66 12.86
C SER A 85 2.39 -0.20 12.80
N GLY A 86 3.10 -0.18 11.68
CA GLY A 86 4.38 -0.88 11.52
C GLY A 86 5.45 -0.34 12.46
N ILE A 87 5.58 0.98 12.57
CA ILE A 87 6.52 1.64 13.50
C ILE A 87 6.20 1.28 14.95
N VAL A 88 4.92 1.31 15.34
CA VAL A 88 4.49 0.92 16.69
C VAL A 88 4.90 -0.53 16.97
N MET A 89 4.67 -1.43 16.02
CA MET A 89 5.04 -2.84 16.18
C MET A 89 6.54 -3.05 16.38
N ILE A 90 7.37 -2.26 15.69
CA ILE A 90 8.84 -2.31 15.82
C ILE A 90 9.27 -1.82 17.22
N CYS A 91 8.61 -0.77 17.72
CA CYS A 91 8.95 -0.15 19.02
C CYS A 91 8.51 -0.99 20.21
N LEU A 92 7.57 -1.91 20.06
CA LEU A 92 7.10 -2.78 21.15
C LEU A 92 8.13 -3.88 21.42
N LYS A 93 8.41 -4.15 22.71
CA LYS A 93 9.36 -5.18 23.14
C LYS A 93 8.88 -6.59 22.80
N LYS A 94 7.56 -6.83 22.86
CA LYS A 94 6.92 -8.10 22.56
C LYS A 94 5.90 -7.94 21.44
N LYS A 95 5.64 -9.03 20.70
CA LYS A 95 4.57 -9.04 19.70
C LYS A 95 3.23 -8.80 20.38
N ASN A 96 2.45 -7.86 19.83
CA ASN A 96 1.11 -7.53 20.27
C ASN A 96 0.11 -7.94 19.20
N ARG A 97 -0.81 -8.83 19.54
CA ARG A 97 -1.81 -9.35 18.60
C ARG A 97 -2.73 -8.25 18.03
N GLY A 98 -3.10 -7.28 18.86
CA GLY A 98 -3.96 -6.17 18.45
C GLY A 98 -3.32 -5.32 17.35
N TRP A 99 -2.05 -4.97 17.52
CA TRP A 99 -1.32 -4.19 16.51
C TRP A 99 -1.03 -4.99 15.25
N ILE A 100 -0.72 -6.28 15.38
CA ILE A 100 -0.54 -7.17 14.22
C ILE A 100 -1.84 -7.25 13.43
N LEU A 101 -2.97 -7.44 14.11
CA LEU A 101 -4.28 -7.48 13.47
C LEU A 101 -4.62 -6.16 12.80
N ALA A 102 -4.42 -5.03 13.48
CA ALA A 102 -4.66 -3.70 12.92
C ALA A 102 -3.83 -3.48 11.63
N HIS A 103 -2.55 -3.82 11.66
CA HIS A 103 -1.66 -3.70 10.51
C HIS A 103 -2.14 -4.56 9.32
N LYS A 104 -2.55 -5.81 9.59
CA LYS A 104 -3.11 -6.71 8.57
C LYS A 104 -4.43 -6.20 8.00
N LEU A 105 -5.33 -5.70 8.85
CA LEU A 105 -6.62 -5.15 8.40
C LEU A 105 -6.42 -3.95 7.47
N VAL A 106 -5.51 -3.05 7.80
CA VAL A 106 -5.17 -1.91 6.94
C VAL A 106 -4.59 -2.40 5.61
N MET A 107 -3.74 -3.43 5.64
CA MET A 107 -3.19 -4.03 4.42
C MET A 107 -4.31 -4.60 3.53
N PHE A 108 -5.27 -5.32 4.08
CA PHE A 108 -6.40 -5.84 3.31
C PHE A 108 -7.27 -4.72 2.75
N ALA A 109 -7.51 -3.65 3.53
CA ALA A 109 -8.23 -2.48 3.04
C ALA A 109 -7.50 -1.81 1.87
N MET A 110 -6.18 -1.74 1.91
CA MET A 110 -5.36 -1.26 0.78
C MET A 110 -5.51 -2.16 -0.45
N ALA A 111 -5.48 -3.49 -0.27
CA ALA A 111 -5.66 -4.42 -1.38
C ALA A 111 -7.02 -4.21 -2.07
N ILE A 112 -8.08 -4.04 -1.29
CA ILE A 112 -9.42 -3.73 -1.80
C ILE A 112 -9.39 -2.38 -2.55
N SER A 113 -8.72 -1.36 -2.03
CA SER A 113 -8.60 -0.05 -2.67
C SER A 113 -7.90 -0.13 -4.03
N PHE A 114 -6.83 -0.93 -4.15
CA PHE A 114 -6.14 -1.11 -5.43
C PHE A 114 -7.03 -1.83 -6.46
N VAL A 115 -7.75 -2.86 -6.04
CA VAL A 115 -8.70 -3.56 -6.92
C VAL A 115 -9.81 -2.61 -7.36
N ALA A 116 -10.38 -1.85 -6.43
CA ALA A 116 -11.43 -0.88 -6.73
C ALA A 116 -10.93 0.20 -7.69
N ALA A 117 -9.72 0.72 -7.48
CA ALA A 117 -9.11 1.71 -8.39
C ALA A 117 -8.96 1.15 -9.80
N GLY A 118 -8.51 -0.10 -9.93
CA GLY A 118 -8.40 -0.77 -11.23
C GLY A 118 -9.75 -0.91 -11.93
N VAL A 119 -10.78 -1.32 -11.20
CA VAL A 119 -12.14 -1.47 -11.73
C VAL A 119 -12.70 -0.11 -12.16
N PHE A 120 -12.60 0.90 -11.32
CA PHE A 120 -13.12 2.25 -11.63
C PHE A 120 -12.38 2.88 -12.79
N MET A 121 -11.08 2.64 -12.92
CA MET A 121 -10.31 3.09 -14.09
C MET A 121 -10.81 2.42 -15.38
N ALA A 122 -11.08 1.12 -15.34
CA ALA A 122 -11.63 0.40 -16.49
C ALA A 122 -13.01 0.94 -16.88
N MET A 123 -13.78 1.42 -15.90
CA MET A 123 -15.10 2.05 -16.10
C MET A 123 -15.00 3.54 -16.38
N LYS A 124 -13.82 4.13 -16.35
CA LYS A 124 -13.54 5.58 -16.53
C LYS A 124 -14.23 6.47 -15.48
N TRP A 125 -14.31 5.99 -14.28
CA TRP A 125 -14.93 6.70 -13.15
C TRP A 125 -13.92 7.45 -12.27
#